data_d3c5dba292fbb580728dd92e70c47c3b
#
_entry.id   d3c5dba292fbb580728dd92e70c47c3b
#
_cell.length_a   1.000
_cell.length_b   1.000
_cell.length_c   1.000
_cell.angle_alpha   90.00
_cell.angle_beta   90.00
_cell.angle_gamma   90.00
#
_symmetry.space_group_name_H-M   'P 1'
#
loop_
_entity.id
_entity.type
_entity.pdbx_description
1 polymer ?
#
loop_
_entity_poly.entity_id
_entity_poly.type
_entity_poly.pdbx_seq_one_letter_code
_entity_poly.pdbx_strand_id
1 'polypeptide(L)'
;MKYTKRVAFAISVSALLAITAVAQQKTDNNPADAPNVFLDNHRPLTKKKEKAPTSRTVTGQVVDDSGTPLEGAVVTLTNTKTKEKETFFTKKGGRYSFDGLSFTIDYEVQAKFKNLSSEARKLSQYDRTPRPVRILEIGSAPGLNQSVTTEAKKK
;
A
#
# COMPACT_ATOMS: atom_id res chain seq x y z
N MET A 1 -8.36 54.30 20.12
CA MET A 1 -8.90 53.82 21.40
C MET A 1 -8.69 52.33 21.49
N LYS A 2 -7.84 51.91 22.41
CA LYS A 2 -7.36 50.52 22.57
C LYS A 2 -8.22 49.84 23.63
N TYR A 3 -8.84 48.69 23.32
CA TYR A 3 -9.44 47.83 24.33
C TYR A 3 -8.85 46.44 24.24
N THR A 4 -7.87 46.18 25.08
CA THR A 4 -7.36 44.84 25.38
C THR A 4 -8.25 44.22 26.46
N LYS A 5 -9.02 43.18 26.11
CA LYS A 5 -9.71 42.33 27.07
C LYS A 5 -8.80 41.17 27.46
N ARG A 6 -8.26 41.24 28.68
CA ARG A 6 -7.58 40.16 29.37
C ARG A 6 -8.66 39.22 29.94
N VAL A 7 -8.73 38.01 29.48
CA VAL A 7 -9.53 36.93 30.08
C VAL A 7 -8.62 36.17 31.02
N ALA A 8 -8.85 36.31 32.32
CA ALA A 8 -8.19 35.53 33.35
C ALA A 8 -8.88 34.17 33.45
N PHE A 9 -8.15 33.11 33.18
CA PHE A 9 -8.60 31.73 33.39
C PHE A 9 -8.23 31.33 34.83
N ALA A 10 -9.24 31.21 35.67
CA ALA A 10 -9.11 30.68 37.03
C ALA A 10 -9.06 29.14 36.93
N ILE A 11 -7.93 28.56 37.28
CA ILE A 11 -7.74 27.10 37.37
C ILE A 11 -8.21 26.69 38.76
N SER A 12 -9.37 26.08 38.83
CA SER A 12 -9.89 25.43 40.04
C SER A 12 -9.30 24.01 40.11
N VAL A 13 -8.35 23.80 41.02
CA VAL A 13 -7.81 22.51 41.38
C VAL A 13 -8.71 21.85 42.41
N SER A 14 -9.59 20.95 42.01
CA SER A 14 -10.33 20.07 42.89
C SER A 14 -9.60 18.73 42.99
N ALA A 15 -8.88 18.55 44.09
CA ALA A 15 -8.27 17.27 44.47
C ALA A 15 -9.36 16.32 44.97
N LEU A 16 -9.71 15.32 44.15
CA LEU A 16 -10.58 14.20 44.58
C LEU A 16 -9.67 13.03 44.96
N LEU A 17 -9.52 12.77 46.26
CA LEU A 17 -8.91 11.57 46.80
C LEU A 17 -9.85 10.38 46.52
N ALA A 18 -9.55 9.56 45.53
CA ALA A 18 -10.16 8.25 45.36
C ALA A 18 -9.33 7.22 46.14
N ILE A 19 -9.87 6.78 47.27
CA ILE A 19 -9.34 5.63 48.03
C ILE A 19 -9.69 4.37 47.23
N THR A 20 -8.75 3.81 46.51
CA THR A 20 -8.90 2.49 45.89
C THR A 20 -8.67 1.41 46.94
N ALA A 21 -9.76 0.78 47.41
CA ALA A 21 -9.70 -0.43 48.19
C ALA A 21 -9.07 -1.56 47.32
N VAL A 22 -7.84 -1.90 47.60
CA VAL A 22 -7.22 -3.09 47.03
C VAL A 22 -7.84 -4.29 47.73
N ALA A 23 -8.76 -4.96 47.04
CA ALA A 23 -9.21 -6.29 47.44
C ALA A 23 -8.03 -7.27 47.23
N GLN A 24 -7.43 -7.70 48.37
CA GLN A 24 -6.46 -8.78 48.39
C GLN A 24 -7.19 -10.08 48.03
N GLN A 25 -7.01 -10.54 46.78
CA GLN A 25 -7.36 -11.89 46.40
C GLN A 25 -6.43 -12.86 47.15
N LYS A 26 -7.02 -13.56 48.10
CA LYS A 26 -6.43 -14.69 48.76
C LYS A 26 -6.17 -15.77 47.72
N THR A 27 -4.93 -15.94 47.31
CA THR A 27 -4.51 -17.07 46.50
C THR A 27 -4.38 -18.28 47.41
N ASP A 28 -5.40 -19.11 47.40
CA ASP A 28 -5.33 -20.45 48.02
C ASP A 28 -4.41 -21.28 47.12
N ASN A 29 -3.13 -21.30 47.47
CA ASN A 29 -2.14 -22.18 46.86
C ASN A 29 -2.34 -23.61 47.36
N ASN A 30 -3.41 -24.27 46.93
CA ASN A 30 -3.57 -25.68 47.07
C ASN A 30 -2.84 -26.39 45.89
N PRO A 31 -1.75 -27.15 46.13
CA PRO A 31 -1.03 -27.82 45.04
C PRO A 31 -1.84 -28.89 44.30
N ALA A 32 -3.04 -29.23 44.81
CA ALA A 32 -3.94 -30.20 44.16
C ALA A 32 -4.79 -29.58 43.04
N ASP A 33 -4.90 -28.23 43.00
CA ASP A 33 -5.70 -27.50 41.99
C ASP A 33 -4.83 -26.81 40.94
N ALA A 34 -3.60 -27.21 40.76
CA ALA A 34 -2.81 -26.77 39.63
C ALA A 34 -3.53 -27.19 38.33
N PRO A 35 -4.03 -26.28 37.52
CA PRO A 35 -4.63 -26.65 36.25
C PRO A 35 -3.56 -27.42 35.46
N ASN A 36 -3.92 -28.62 35.01
CA ASN A 36 -3.04 -29.42 34.16
C ASN A 36 -2.76 -28.64 32.87
N VAL A 37 -1.74 -27.80 32.90
CA VAL A 37 -1.29 -26.97 31.79
C VAL A 37 -0.77 -27.81 30.61
N PHE A 38 -0.65 -29.14 30.81
CA PHE A 38 -0.09 -30.07 29.83
C PHE A 38 -1.08 -30.60 28.77
N LEU A 39 -2.38 -30.36 28.90
CA LEU A 39 -3.38 -30.96 27.99
C LEU A 39 -4.04 -29.99 27.00
N ASP A 40 -3.71 -28.72 27.06
CA ASP A 40 -4.33 -27.74 26.14
C ASP A 40 -3.52 -27.45 24.86
N ASN A 41 -2.45 -28.21 24.62
CA ASN A 41 -1.67 -28.10 23.38
C ASN A 41 -2.33 -28.73 22.14
N HIS A 42 -3.56 -29.24 22.29
CA HIS A 42 -4.31 -29.84 21.17
C HIS A 42 -5.46 -28.97 20.70
N ARG A 43 -5.48 -27.70 21.11
CA ARG A 43 -6.41 -26.77 20.46
C ARG A 43 -5.90 -26.54 19.04
N PRO A 44 -6.56 -27.10 18.00
CA PRO A 44 -6.14 -26.81 16.64
C PRO A 44 -6.25 -25.29 16.51
N LEU A 45 -5.14 -24.65 16.20
CA LEU A 45 -5.15 -23.28 15.72
C LEU A 45 -5.97 -23.34 14.44
N THR A 46 -7.29 -23.18 14.55
CA THR A 46 -8.16 -22.98 13.42
C THR A 46 -7.68 -21.67 12.79
N LYS A 47 -6.70 -21.77 11.91
CA LYS A 47 -6.34 -20.68 11.02
C LYS A 47 -7.63 -20.29 10.36
N LYS A 48 -8.20 -19.18 10.79
CA LYS A 48 -9.37 -18.58 10.15
C LYS A 48 -9.06 -18.57 8.67
N LYS A 49 -9.76 -19.41 7.89
CA LYS A 49 -9.48 -19.59 6.48
C LYS A 49 -9.73 -18.22 5.83
N GLU A 50 -8.67 -17.46 5.63
CA GLU A 50 -8.76 -16.13 5.08
C GLU A 50 -9.31 -16.29 3.67
N LYS A 51 -10.46 -15.68 3.41
CA LYS A 51 -11.10 -15.75 2.11
C LYS A 51 -10.15 -15.21 1.07
N ALA A 52 -9.86 -15.98 0.03
CA ALA A 52 -8.97 -15.57 -1.04
C ALA A 52 -9.43 -14.19 -1.59
N PRO A 53 -8.50 -13.28 -1.85
CA PRO A 53 -8.83 -11.96 -2.37
C PRO A 53 -9.53 -12.09 -3.73
N THR A 54 -10.62 -11.38 -3.90
CA THR A 54 -11.42 -11.36 -5.15
C THR A 54 -10.92 -10.33 -6.16
N SER A 55 -10.11 -9.40 -5.70
CA SER A 55 -9.49 -8.34 -6.51
C SER A 55 -8.03 -8.17 -6.12
N ARG A 56 -7.26 -7.56 -7.01
CA ARG A 56 -5.84 -7.24 -6.78
C ARG A 56 -5.63 -5.72 -6.77
N THR A 57 -4.54 -5.32 -6.10
CA THR A 57 -4.10 -3.93 -6.01
C THR A 57 -2.69 -3.86 -6.61
N VAL A 58 -2.47 -3.07 -7.65
CA VAL A 58 -1.12 -2.78 -8.10
C VAL A 58 -0.60 -1.54 -7.39
N THR A 59 0.58 -1.65 -6.83
CA THR A 59 1.29 -0.53 -6.20
C THR A 59 2.64 -0.35 -6.86
N GLY A 60 3.24 0.81 -6.65
CA GLY A 60 4.57 1.05 -7.16
C GLY A 60 5.12 2.42 -6.87
N GLN A 61 6.20 2.70 -7.55
CA GLN A 61 6.92 3.95 -7.43
C GLN A 61 7.37 4.40 -8.81
N VAL A 62 7.27 5.69 -9.07
CA VAL A 62 7.84 6.32 -10.26
C VAL A 62 9.15 6.96 -9.87
N VAL A 63 10.21 6.63 -10.61
CA VAL A 63 11.56 7.13 -10.38
C VAL A 63 12.13 7.69 -11.69
N ASP A 64 13.12 8.55 -11.58
CA ASP A 64 13.95 8.97 -12.72
C ASP A 64 15.07 7.94 -13.00
N ASP A 65 15.90 8.20 -13.99
CA ASP A 65 17.05 7.37 -14.38
C ASP A 65 18.12 7.27 -13.29
N SER A 66 18.12 8.19 -12.32
CA SER A 66 18.98 8.18 -11.12
C SER A 66 18.39 7.38 -9.96
N GLY A 67 17.15 6.88 -10.10
CA GLY A 67 16.42 6.22 -9.03
C GLY A 67 15.73 7.17 -8.05
N THR A 68 15.71 8.49 -8.36
CA THR A 68 15.07 9.50 -7.50
C THR A 68 13.55 9.46 -7.68
N PRO A 69 12.77 9.39 -6.60
CA PRO A 69 11.31 9.36 -6.70
C PRO A 69 10.72 10.65 -7.28
N LEU A 70 9.82 10.51 -8.25
CA LEU A 70 9.15 11.62 -8.91
C LEU A 70 7.76 11.86 -8.34
N GLU A 71 7.57 13.00 -7.69
CA GLU A 71 6.26 13.48 -7.23
C GLU A 71 5.54 14.22 -8.35
N GLY A 72 4.21 14.04 -8.44
CA GLY A 72 3.38 14.68 -9.47
C GLY A 72 3.49 14.03 -10.85
N ALA A 73 4.13 12.88 -10.98
CA ALA A 73 4.07 12.10 -12.22
C ALA A 73 2.67 11.53 -12.43
N VAL A 74 2.23 11.51 -13.68
CA VAL A 74 0.94 10.97 -14.10
C VAL A 74 1.10 9.49 -14.39
N VAL A 75 0.52 8.61 -13.58
CA VAL A 75 0.50 7.17 -13.83
C VAL A 75 -0.84 6.80 -14.46
N THR A 76 -0.80 6.14 -15.58
CA THR A 76 -1.99 5.67 -16.30
C THR A 76 -2.04 4.15 -16.28
N LEU A 77 -3.14 3.61 -15.76
CA LEU A 77 -3.50 2.21 -15.86
C LEU A 77 -4.47 2.05 -17.02
N THR A 78 -4.15 1.17 -17.95
CA THR A 78 -5.00 0.87 -19.12
C THR A 78 -5.51 -0.57 -19.03
N ASN A 79 -6.82 -0.75 -19.04
CA ASN A 79 -7.44 -2.06 -19.22
C ASN A 79 -7.25 -2.48 -20.68
N THR A 80 -6.53 -3.58 -20.93
CA THR A 80 -6.21 -3.97 -22.31
C THR A 80 -7.43 -4.49 -23.09
N LYS A 81 -8.47 -4.95 -22.37
CA LYS A 81 -9.69 -5.50 -22.96
C LYS A 81 -10.69 -4.39 -23.33
N THR A 82 -11.00 -3.47 -22.39
CA THR A 82 -11.99 -2.40 -22.59
C THR A 82 -11.38 -1.10 -23.11
N LYS A 83 -10.04 -0.95 -23.05
CA LYS A 83 -9.28 0.27 -23.35
C LYS A 83 -9.59 1.44 -22.42
N GLU A 84 -10.31 1.19 -21.35
CA GLU A 84 -10.53 2.17 -20.29
C GLU A 84 -9.21 2.52 -19.60
N LYS A 85 -9.08 3.79 -19.24
CA LYS A 85 -7.89 4.34 -18.59
C LYS A 85 -8.25 4.96 -17.26
N GLU A 86 -7.50 4.60 -16.25
CA GLU A 86 -7.52 5.22 -14.94
C GLU A 86 -6.20 5.95 -14.70
N THR A 87 -6.26 7.13 -14.10
CA THR A 87 -5.10 8.00 -13.91
C THR A 87 -4.89 8.31 -12.44
N PHE A 88 -3.64 8.24 -12.00
CA PHE A 88 -3.20 8.56 -10.65
C PHE A 88 -2.01 9.53 -10.69
N PHE A 89 -2.03 10.56 -9.84
CA PHE A 89 -0.89 11.45 -9.66
C PHE A 89 -0.03 10.97 -8.50
N THR A 90 1.25 10.75 -8.75
CA THR A 90 2.16 10.28 -7.70
C THR A 90 2.26 11.29 -6.57
N LYS A 91 2.23 10.77 -5.35
CA LYS A 91 2.39 11.52 -4.11
C LYS A 91 3.87 11.62 -3.74
N LYS A 92 4.14 12.28 -2.61
CA LYS A 92 5.45 12.36 -1.99
C LYS A 92 6.14 11.00 -1.99
N GLY A 93 7.38 10.94 -2.48
CA GLY A 93 8.12 9.70 -2.70
C GLY A 93 7.72 8.91 -3.96
N GLY A 94 7.05 9.54 -4.94
CA GLY A 94 6.74 8.94 -6.24
C GLY A 94 5.77 7.76 -6.21
N ARG A 95 5.04 7.53 -5.12
CA ARG A 95 4.19 6.34 -4.92
C ARG A 95 2.84 6.47 -5.60
N TYR A 96 2.35 5.33 -6.12
CA TYR A 96 1.02 5.19 -6.71
C TYR A 96 0.36 3.86 -6.28
N SER A 97 -0.98 3.80 -6.38
CA SER A 97 -1.77 2.60 -6.13
C SER A 97 -3.03 2.62 -6.98
N PHE A 98 -3.39 1.46 -7.55
CA PHE A 98 -4.67 1.20 -8.19
C PHE A 98 -5.29 -0.04 -7.57
N ASP A 99 -6.51 0.08 -7.07
CA ASP A 99 -7.21 -0.94 -6.33
C ASP A 99 -8.35 -1.56 -7.15
N GLY A 100 -8.89 -2.68 -6.69
CA GLY A 100 -10.08 -3.28 -7.28
C GLY A 100 -9.88 -3.94 -8.65
N LEU A 101 -8.63 -4.22 -9.04
CA LEU A 101 -8.33 -4.80 -10.35
C LEU A 101 -8.71 -6.27 -10.43
N SER A 102 -9.31 -6.67 -11.55
CA SER A 102 -9.69 -8.06 -11.80
C SER A 102 -8.47 -8.96 -12.03
N PHE A 103 -8.51 -10.19 -11.53
CA PHE A 103 -7.52 -11.21 -11.83
C PHE A 103 -7.64 -11.80 -13.25
N THR A 104 -8.75 -11.53 -13.95
CA THR A 104 -9.05 -12.12 -15.26
C THR A 104 -8.79 -11.16 -16.43
N ILE A 105 -8.21 -10.01 -16.15
CA ILE A 105 -7.95 -8.96 -17.13
C ILE A 105 -6.48 -8.58 -17.08
N ASP A 106 -5.89 -8.40 -18.26
CA ASP A 106 -4.58 -7.80 -18.41
C ASP A 106 -4.66 -6.28 -18.33
N TYR A 107 -3.73 -5.68 -17.62
CA TYR A 107 -3.58 -4.23 -17.53
C TYR A 107 -2.19 -3.80 -17.92
N GLU A 108 -2.06 -2.57 -18.37
CA GLU A 108 -0.79 -1.91 -18.63
C GLU A 108 -0.69 -0.65 -17.78
N VAL A 109 0.45 -0.50 -17.10
CA VAL A 109 0.75 0.66 -16.26
C VAL A 109 1.90 1.43 -16.90
N GLN A 110 1.71 2.72 -17.11
CA GLN A 110 2.72 3.61 -17.67
C GLN A 110 2.73 4.93 -16.90
N ALA A 111 3.90 5.49 -16.66
CA ALA A 111 4.05 6.80 -16.06
C ALA A 111 4.46 7.83 -17.10
N LYS A 112 4.03 9.08 -16.88
CA LYS A 112 4.42 10.25 -17.65
C LYS A 112 4.77 11.40 -16.71
N PHE A 113 5.88 12.04 -16.94
CA PHE A 113 6.30 13.23 -16.20
C PHE A 113 6.86 14.26 -17.15
N LYS A 114 6.26 15.47 -17.19
CA LYS A 114 6.56 16.49 -18.21
C LYS A 114 6.42 15.89 -19.62
N ASN A 115 7.49 15.87 -20.39
CA ASN A 115 7.53 15.37 -21.76
C ASN A 115 8.10 13.95 -21.88
N LEU A 116 8.45 13.31 -20.74
CA LEU A 116 9.04 11.99 -20.69
C LEU A 116 8.00 10.95 -20.27
N SER A 117 8.14 9.74 -20.79
CA SER A 117 7.28 8.61 -20.44
C SER A 117 8.12 7.41 -20.02
N SER A 118 7.61 6.62 -19.09
CA SER A 118 8.21 5.33 -18.78
C SER A 118 7.88 4.28 -19.84
N GLU A 119 8.57 3.16 -19.79
CA GLU A 119 8.11 1.95 -20.44
C GLU A 119 6.78 1.47 -19.81
N ALA A 120 5.90 0.88 -20.64
CA ALA A 120 4.67 0.28 -20.15
C ALA A 120 4.97 -1.06 -19.47
N ARG A 121 4.52 -1.23 -18.23
CA ARG A 121 4.66 -2.46 -17.47
C ARG A 121 3.34 -3.22 -17.46
N LYS A 122 3.37 -4.45 -17.96
CA LYS A 122 2.18 -5.31 -18.02
C LYS A 122 1.90 -5.98 -16.68
N LEU A 123 0.61 -6.02 -16.31
CA LEU A 123 0.05 -6.79 -15.23
C LEU A 123 -0.81 -7.90 -15.84
N SER A 124 -0.26 -9.10 -15.94
CA SER A 124 -0.93 -10.22 -16.61
C SER A 124 -2.06 -10.82 -15.77
N GLN A 125 -3.11 -11.31 -16.43
CA GLN A 125 -4.19 -12.10 -15.82
C GLN A 125 -3.68 -13.43 -15.22
N TYR A 126 -2.51 -13.91 -15.66
CA TYR A 126 -1.88 -15.13 -15.12
C TYR A 126 -1.09 -14.86 -13.84
N ASP A 127 -0.79 -13.61 -13.52
CA ASP A 127 -0.17 -13.21 -12.25
C ASP A 127 -1.20 -13.29 -11.13
N ARG A 128 -1.06 -14.29 -10.25
CA ARG A 128 -1.95 -14.53 -9.12
C ARG A 128 -1.60 -13.72 -7.87
N THR A 129 -0.61 -12.85 -7.96
CA THR A 129 -0.20 -12.01 -6.85
C THR A 129 -1.27 -10.98 -6.52
N PRO A 130 -1.80 -10.96 -5.28
CA PRO A 130 -2.85 -10.00 -4.91
C PRO A 130 -2.36 -8.55 -4.87
N ARG A 131 -1.07 -8.35 -4.60
CA ARG A 131 -0.43 -7.03 -4.49
C ARG A 131 0.88 -6.97 -5.26
N PRO A 132 0.84 -6.98 -6.60
CA PRO A 132 2.03 -6.83 -7.42
C PRO A 132 2.60 -5.40 -7.27
N VAL A 133 3.93 -5.32 -7.24
CA VAL A 133 4.65 -4.05 -7.22
C VAL A 133 5.27 -3.79 -8.59
N ARG A 134 5.14 -2.57 -9.11
CA ARG A 134 5.74 -2.15 -10.38
C ARG A 134 6.47 -0.83 -10.19
N ILE A 135 7.76 -0.83 -10.46
CA ILE A 135 8.58 0.38 -10.52
C ILE A 135 8.55 0.88 -11.97
N LEU A 136 8.30 2.18 -12.14
CA LEU A 136 8.24 2.84 -13.44
C LEU A 136 9.38 3.85 -13.50
N GLU A 137 10.33 3.61 -14.38
CA GLU A 137 11.47 4.50 -14.58
C GLU A 137 11.16 5.46 -15.71
N ILE A 138 11.26 6.75 -15.42
CA ILE A 138 11.17 7.84 -16.39
C ILE A 138 12.58 8.35 -16.62
N GLY A 139 13.22 7.83 -17.60
CA GLY A 139 14.57 8.22 -18.03
C GLY A 139 14.56 8.51 -19.51
N SER A 140 15.71 8.92 -20.02
CA SER A 140 15.99 9.15 -21.42
C SER A 140 15.24 8.18 -22.31
N ALA A 141 14.57 8.69 -23.31
CA ALA A 141 13.77 8.05 -24.35
C ALA A 141 13.69 6.51 -24.32
N PRO A 142 12.50 5.91 -24.47
CA PRO A 142 12.38 4.47 -24.58
C PRO A 142 13.43 4.00 -25.58
N GLY A 143 14.33 3.13 -25.10
CA GLY A 143 15.42 2.64 -25.94
C GLY A 143 14.86 2.25 -27.29
N LEU A 144 15.45 2.80 -28.31
CA LEU A 144 15.30 2.41 -29.69
C LEU A 144 15.69 0.93 -29.84
N ASN A 145 14.83 0.04 -29.39
CA ASN A 145 14.71 -1.26 -29.99
C ASN A 145 13.97 -1.06 -31.33
N GLN A 146 14.51 -0.20 -32.16
CA GLN A 146 14.32 -0.33 -33.57
C GLN A 146 14.89 -1.72 -33.91
N SER A 147 13.98 -2.68 -34.02
CA SER A 147 14.19 -3.79 -34.93
C SER A 147 14.59 -3.14 -36.25
N VAL A 148 15.89 -3.14 -36.50
CA VAL A 148 16.47 -2.85 -37.82
C VAL A 148 15.93 -3.94 -38.72
N THR A 149 14.78 -3.67 -39.33
CA THR A 149 14.35 -4.40 -40.51
C THR A 149 15.35 -4.02 -41.58
N THR A 150 16.38 -4.86 -41.71
CA THR A 150 17.30 -4.82 -42.82
C THR A 150 16.48 -5.13 -44.05
N GLU A 151 15.97 -4.10 -44.70
CA GLU A 151 15.46 -4.22 -46.05
C GLU A 151 16.62 -4.56 -46.95
N ALA A 152 16.75 -5.85 -47.20
CA ALA A 152 17.70 -6.38 -48.21
C ALA A 152 17.25 -5.83 -49.55
N LYS A 153 17.90 -4.75 -49.99
CA LYS A 153 17.79 -4.22 -51.34
C LYS A 153 18.28 -5.30 -52.31
N LYS A 154 17.35 -6.01 -52.90
CA LYS A 154 17.61 -6.96 -54.01
C LYS A 154 17.89 -6.13 -55.27
N LYS A 155 19.08 -6.24 -55.76
CA LYS A 155 19.51 -5.72 -57.07
C LYS A 155 19.19 -6.78 -58.12
#